data_8334d57fee90e63b25157d293a59dce0
#
_entry.id   8334d57fee90e63b25157d293a59dce0
#
_cell.length_a   1.000
_cell.length_b   1.000
_cell.length_c   1.000
_cell.angle_alpha   90.00
_cell.angle_beta   90.00
_cell.angle_gamma   90.00
#
_symmetry.space_group_name_H-M   'P 1'
#
loop_
_entity.id
_entity.type
_entity.pdbx_description
1 polymer ?
#
loop_
_entity_poly.entity_id
_entity_poly.type
_entity_poly.pdbx_seq_one_letter_code
_entity_poly.pdbx_strand_id
1 'polypeptide(L)'
;AIVLVGTRLSRHGDRIAELTGLGRLWVGVVLMAAATSLPEVLTTMSASWMDAPDLAAGDLFGAGMSNMLTLGLIDLLYRHKRVWQQAAFGHTLTAALAMVLTGLAAFCVLLRIDVVRFGVGIESLVLLILYILGMRLVFRQEDMTRRQLEHQVVVKSIADPEQPSMEGSRRNELRRAMWGFSIGTLALLIAAPILAWSAGRIAEESGITATFIGTSLVAITTSLPELVVSISAIRLGAFDLAVG
;
A
#
# COMPACT_ATOMS: atom_id res chain seq x y z
N ALA A 1 15.91 1.16 -9.90
CA ALA A 1 16.26 1.44 -8.50
C ALA A 1 15.04 1.27 -7.59
N ILE A 2 13.94 2.02 -7.79
CA ILE A 2 12.73 2.03 -6.94
C ILE A 2 12.16 0.63 -6.72
N VAL A 3 11.97 -0.15 -7.78
CA VAL A 3 11.45 -1.53 -7.69
C VAL A 3 12.30 -2.42 -6.78
N LEU A 4 13.64 -2.39 -6.97
CA LEU A 4 14.54 -3.20 -6.15
C LEU A 4 14.56 -2.76 -4.69
N VAL A 5 14.52 -1.46 -4.44
CA VAL A 5 14.50 -0.91 -3.09
C VAL A 5 13.16 -1.20 -2.42
N GLY A 6 12.03 -0.96 -3.10
CA GLY A 6 10.69 -1.24 -2.60
C GLY A 6 10.50 -2.72 -2.25
N THR A 7 10.92 -3.64 -3.14
CA THR A 7 10.84 -5.09 -2.87
C THR A 7 11.69 -5.51 -1.66
N ARG A 8 12.87 -4.91 -1.47
CA ARG A 8 13.70 -5.17 -0.27
C ARG A 8 13.08 -4.58 0.98
N LEU A 9 12.53 -3.37 0.87
CA LEU A 9 11.85 -2.69 1.96
C LEU A 9 10.67 -3.53 2.48
N SER A 10 9.84 -4.04 1.57
CA SER A 10 8.75 -4.94 1.89
C SER A 10 9.21 -6.19 2.65
N ARG A 11 10.28 -6.87 2.20
CA ARG A 11 10.84 -8.03 2.90
C ARG A 11 11.35 -7.71 4.30
N HIS A 12 11.97 -6.53 4.48
CA HIS A 12 12.40 -6.09 5.81
C HIS A 12 11.23 -5.75 6.71
N GLY A 13 10.17 -5.12 6.17
CA GLY A 13 8.92 -4.85 6.86
C GLY A 13 8.25 -6.12 7.38
N ASP A 14 8.12 -7.12 6.50
CA ASP A 14 7.58 -8.43 6.84
C ASP A 14 8.40 -9.12 7.96
N ARG A 15 9.74 -9.09 7.86
CA ARG A 15 10.61 -9.64 8.89
C ARG A 15 10.52 -8.93 10.24
N ILE A 16 10.34 -7.59 10.23
CA ILE A 16 10.10 -6.81 11.47
C ILE A 16 8.78 -7.26 12.10
N ALA A 17 7.73 -7.41 11.33
CA ALA A 17 6.42 -7.85 11.79
C ALA A 17 6.48 -9.24 12.44
N GLU A 18 7.16 -10.21 11.79
CA GLU A 18 7.38 -11.55 12.34
C GLU A 18 8.15 -11.52 13.66
N LEU A 19 9.24 -10.73 13.72
CA LEU A 19 10.13 -10.71 14.87
C LEU A 19 9.60 -9.90 16.04
N THR A 20 8.74 -8.93 15.85
CA THR A 20 8.17 -8.12 16.95
C THR A 20 7.04 -8.82 17.67
N GLY A 21 6.38 -9.81 17.05
CA GLY A 21 5.27 -10.54 17.67
C GLY A 21 4.02 -9.70 17.91
N LEU A 22 4.00 -8.46 17.41
CA LEU A 22 2.87 -7.54 17.51
C LEU A 22 1.73 -8.01 16.58
N GLY A 23 0.99 -9.04 17.03
CA GLY A 23 -0.17 -9.56 16.30
C GLY A 23 0.17 -9.90 14.84
N ARG A 24 0.68 -11.09 14.60
CA ARG A 24 1.29 -11.61 13.36
C ARG A 24 0.60 -11.25 12.04
N LEU A 25 -0.71 -11.00 12.06
CA LEU A 25 -1.49 -10.69 10.85
C LEU A 25 -1.61 -9.17 10.63
N TRP A 26 -1.96 -8.40 11.65
CA TRP A 26 -2.37 -7.01 11.46
C TRP A 26 -1.19 -6.03 11.29
N VAL A 27 -0.18 -6.11 12.15
CA VAL A 27 1.00 -5.23 12.05
C VAL A 27 1.84 -5.59 10.84
N GLY A 28 1.92 -6.89 10.50
CA GLY A 28 2.59 -7.35 9.29
C GLY A 28 1.94 -6.78 8.04
N VAL A 29 0.62 -6.90 7.91
CA VAL A 29 -0.13 -6.37 6.77
C VAL A 29 0.00 -4.85 6.68
N VAL A 30 -0.21 -4.12 7.78
CA VAL A 30 -0.10 -2.65 7.80
C VAL A 30 1.32 -2.18 7.50
N LEU A 31 2.35 -2.80 8.11
CA LEU A 31 3.73 -2.42 7.87
C LEU A 31 4.17 -2.75 6.44
N MET A 32 3.71 -3.88 5.91
CA MET A 32 4.01 -4.28 4.54
C MET A 32 3.30 -3.37 3.53
N ALA A 33 2.01 -3.08 3.73
CA ALA A 33 1.28 -2.13 2.91
C ALA A 33 1.94 -0.74 2.95
N ALA A 34 2.28 -0.23 4.13
CA ALA A 34 3.00 1.04 4.26
C ALA A 34 4.35 1.02 3.54
N ALA A 35 5.08 -0.10 3.58
CA ALA A 35 6.38 -0.23 2.93
C ALA A 35 6.27 -0.31 1.39
N THR A 36 5.23 -0.95 0.87
CA THR A 36 5.02 -1.07 -0.59
C THR A 36 4.48 0.23 -1.18
N SER A 37 3.57 0.93 -0.49
CA SER A 37 3.00 2.20 -0.95
C SER A 37 3.87 3.44 -0.65
N LEU A 38 5.02 3.27 0.01
CA LEU A 38 5.93 4.37 0.27
C LEU A 38 6.48 5.02 -1.02
N PRO A 39 6.85 4.25 -2.08
CA PRO A 39 7.26 4.84 -3.35
C PRO A 39 6.22 5.77 -3.96
N GLU A 40 4.94 5.36 -3.98
CA GLU A 40 3.82 6.16 -4.49
C GLU A 40 3.68 7.47 -3.71
N VAL A 41 3.61 7.37 -2.38
CA VAL A 41 3.46 8.54 -1.52
C VAL A 41 4.60 9.54 -1.73
N LEU A 42 5.86 9.07 -1.75
CA LEU A 42 7.02 9.93 -1.91
C LEU A 42 7.09 10.54 -3.33
N THR A 43 6.70 9.80 -4.36
CA THR A 43 6.72 10.28 -5.75
C THR A 43 5.62 11.32 -5.95
N THR A 44 4.39 11.05 -5.50
CA THR A 44 3.27 11.99 -5.57
C THR A 44 3.56 13.28 -4.78
N MET A 45 4.11 13.17 -3.57
CA MET A 45 4.54 14.35 -2.80
C MET A 45 5.65 15.14 -3.52
N SER A 46 6.61 14.45 -4.11
CA SER A 46 7.70 15.09 -4.85
C SER A 46 7.20 15.82 -6.09
N ALA A 47 6.29 15.21 -6.85
CA ALA A 47 5.64 15.84 -7.99
C ALA A 47 4.83 17.08 -7.58
N SER A 48 4.10 17.00 -6.46
CA SER A 48 3.37 18.16 -5.92
C SER A 48 4.31 19.31 -5.51
N TRP A 49 5.44 19.01 -4.88
CA TRP A 49 6.44 20.03 -4.51
C TRP A 49 7.16 20.65 -5.71
N MET A 50 7.24 19.92 -6.83
CA MET A 50 7.79 20.41 -8.09
C MET A 50 6.77 21.19 -8.94
N ASP A 51 5.62 21.53 -8.37
CA ASP A 51 4.52 22.22 -9.06
C ASP A 51 4.00 21.47 -10.29
N ALA A 52 3.96 20.13 -10.19
CA ALA A 52 3.45 19.22 -11.22
C ALA A 52 2.23 18.43 -10.74
N PRO A 53 1.10 19.10 -10.42
CA PRO A 53 -0.09 18.46 -9.85
C PRO A 53 -0.72 17.44 -10.78
N ASP A 54 -0.66 17.64 -12.10
CA ASP A 54 -1.18 16.68 -13.08
C ASP A 54 -0.39 15.37 -13.08
N LEU A 55 0.92 15.45 -12.84
CA LEU A 55 1.78 14.28 -12.69
C LEU A 55 1.45 13.54 -11.38
N ALA A 56 1.26 14.26 -10.29
CA ALA A 56 0.91 13.72 -8.98
C ALA A 56 -0.47 13.03 -9.01
N ALA A 57 -1.48 13.68 -9.61
CA ALA A 57 -2.80 13.10 -9.78
C ALA A 57 -2.74 11.86 -10.69
N GLY A 58 -1.98 11.93 -11.79
CA GLY A 58 -1.77 10.82 -12.70
C GLY A 58 -1.14 9.61 -12.01
N ASP A 59 -0.09 9.81 -11.20
CA ASP A 59 0.55 8.75 -10.41
C ASP A 59 -0.43 8.11 -9.43
N LEU A 60 -1.17 8.90 -8.67
CA LEU A 60 -2.10 8.40 -7.65
C LEU A 60 -3.25 7.58 -8.25
N PHE A 61 -3.93 8.09 -9.28
CA PHE A 61 -4.99 7.35 -9.96
C PHE A 61 -4.45 6.15 -10.74
N GLY A 62 -3.28 6.30 -11.34
CA GLY A 62 -2.61 5.23 -12.08
C GLY A 62 -2.17 4.08 -11.17
N ALA A 63 -1.69 4.36 -9.96
CA ALA A 63 -1.37 3.34 -8.96
C ALA A 63 -2.63 2.53 -8.58
N GLY A 64 -3.76 3.20 -8.34
CA GLY A 64 -5.04 2.53 -8.12
C GLY A 64 -5.46 1.63 -9.29
N MET A 65 -5.34 2.12 -10.52
CA MET A 65 -5.63 1.33 -11.73
C MET A 65 -4.67 0.14 -11.88
N SER A 66 -3.38 0.33 -11.61
CA SER A 66 -2.35 -0.71 -11.65
C SER A 66 -2.63 -1.81 -10.64
N ASN A 67 -3.06 -1.45 -9.42
CA ASN A 67 -3.44 -2.41 -8.39
C ASN A 67 -4.69 -3.22 -8.79
N MET A 68 -5.71 -2.58 -9.36
CA MET A 68 -6.89 -3.29 -9.88
C MET A 68 -6.52 -4.22 -11.05
N LEU A 69 -5.66 -3.79 -11.97
CA LEU A 69 -5.14 -4.62 -13.05
C LEU A 69 -4.37 -5.82 -12.51
N THR A 70 -3.54 -5.60 -11.49
CA THR A 70 -2.79 -6.66 -10.81
C THR A 70 -3.72 -7.71 -10.22
N LEU A 71 -4.77 -7.31 -9.50
CA LEU A 71 -5.77 -8.22 -8.96
C LEU A 71 -6.50 -9.00 -10.05
N GLY A 72 -6.90 -8.31 -11.13
CA GLY A 72 -7.53 -8.97 -12.29
C GLY A 72 -6.62 -9.97 -12.99
N LEU A 73 -5.34 -9.64 -13.16
CA LEU A 73 -4.35 -10.54 -13.75
C LEU A 73 -4.10 -11.76 -12.87
N ILE A 74 -4.00 -11.56 -11.56
CA ILE A 74 -3.86 -12.62 -10.56
C ILE A 74 -5.05 -13.58 -10.62
N ASP A 75 -6.27 -13.06 -10.65
CA ASP A 75 -7.48 -13.87 -10.74
C ASP A 75 -7.51 -14.70 -12.03
N LEU A 76 -7.09 -14.11 -13.14
CA LEU A 76 -6.99 -14.80 -14.43
C LEU A 76 -5.94 -15.91 -14.41
N LEU A 77 -4.76 -15.65 -13.86
CA LEU A 77 -3.64 -16.61 -13.81
C LEU A 77 -3.87 -17.73 -12.80
N TYR A 78 -4.55 -17.44 -11.69
CA TYR A 78 -4.80 -18.38 -10.60
C TYR A 78 -6.27 -18.76 -10.46
N ARG A 79 -7.00 -18.82 -11.58
CA ARG A 79 -8.46 -19.15 -11.64
C ARG A 79 -8.85 -20.38 -10.82
N HIS A 80 -7.99 -21.37 -10.72
CA HIS A 80 -8.26 -22.61 -9.96
C HIS A 80 -8.24 -22.41 -8.45
N LYS A 81 -7.60 -21.36 -7.94
CA LYS A 81 -7.49 -21.08 -6.51
C LYS A 81 -8.66 -20.25 -5.95
N ARG A 82 -9.56 -19.75 -6.82
CA ARG A 82 -10.73 -18.94 -6.44
C ARG A 82 -10.39 -17.85 -5.43
N VAL A 83 -9.37 -17.04 -5.74
CA VAL A 83 -8.79 -16.02 -4.86
C VAL A 83 -9.88 -15.14 -4.22
N TRP A 84 -10.83 -14.64 -5.02
CA TRP A 84 -11.92 -13.80 -4.55
C TRP A 84 -12.90 -14.49 -3.60
N GLN A 85 -13.06 -15.80 -3.70
CA GLN A 85 -13.95 -16.55 -2.80
C GLN A 85 -13.29 -16.87 -1.45
N GLN A 86 -11.96 -16.81 -1.40
CA GLN A 86 -11.17 -17.07 -0.20
C GLN A 86 -10.73 -15.79 0.50
N ALA A 87 -10.70 -14.65 -0.22
CA ALA A 87 -10.51 -13.35 0.39
C ALA A 87 -11.67 -13.03 1.34
N ALA A 88 -11.36 -12.65 2.55
CA ALA A 88 -12.34 -12.44 3.60
C ALA A 88 -13.31 -11.31 3.25
N PHE A 89 -14.57 -11.44 3.67
CA PHE A 89 -15.60 -10.39 3.54
C PHE A 89 -15.18 -9.04 4.15
N GLY A 90 -14.18 -9.04 5.05
CA GLY A 90 -13.60 -7.83 5.65
C GLY A 90 -13.07 -6.83 4.63
N HIS A 91 -12.52 -7.30 3.50
CA HIS A 91 -11.97 -6.42 2.46
C HIS A 91 -13.05 -5.68 1.65
N THR A 92 -14.31 -6.13 1.70
CA THR A 92 -15.42 -5.50 0.96
C THR A 92 -15.69 -4.07 1.43
N LEU A 93 -15.65 -3.82 2.73
CA LEU A 93 -15.86 -2.48 3.29
C LEU A 93 -14.70 -1.54 2.93
N THR A 94 -13.48 -2.04 3.03
CA THR A 94 -12.27 -1.28 2.67
C THR A 94 -12.28 -0.93 1.18
N ALA A 95 -12.63 -1.90 0.32
CA ALA A 95 -12.75 -1.68 -1.12
C ALA A 95 -13.87 -0.67 -1.45
N ALA A 96 -15.02 -0.76 -0.78
CA ALA A 96 -16.12 0.19 -0.96
C ALA A 96 -15.70 1.61 -0.53
N LEU A 97 -15.01 1.75 0.60
CA LEU A 97 -14.46 3.02 1.07
C LEU A 97 -13.46 3.60 0.06
N ALA A 98 -12.54 2.77 -0.43
CA ALA A 98 -11.56 3.19 -1.43
C ALA A 98 -12.23 3.68 -2.73
N MET A 99 -13.25 2.97 -3.23
CA MET A 99 -14.01 3.39 -4.41
C MET A 99 -14.73 4.72 -4.20
N VAL A 100 -15.37 4.92 -3.04
CA VAL A 100 -16.06 6.18 -2.72
C VAL A 100 -15.06 7.34 -2.64
N LEU A 101 -13.94 7.16 -1.95
CA LEU A 101 -12.93 8.21 -1.81
C LEU A 101 -12.27 8.56 -3.14
N THR A 102 -11.91 7.55 -3.93
CA THR A 102 -11.30 7.76 -5.25
C THR A 102 -12.28 8.41 -6.22
N GLY A 103 -13.55 7.97 -6.21
CA GLY A 103 -14.60 8.58 -7.03
C GLY A 103 -14.86 10.04 -6.64
N LEU A 104 -14.89 10.34 -5.35
CA LEU A 104 -15.06 11.71 -4.86
C LEU A 104 -13.85 12.58 -5.22
N ALA A 105 -12.64 12.06 -5.08
CA ALA A 105 -11.42 12.77 -5.47
C ALA A 105 -11.43 13.08 -6.98
N ALA A 106 -11.74 12.10 -7.82
CA ALA A 106 -11.87 12.29 -9.26
C ALA A 106 -12.96 13.31 -9.62
N PHE A 107 -14.09 13.27 -8.92
CA PHE A 107 -15.17 14.24 -9.11
C PHE A 107 -14.73 15.68 -8.76
N CYS A 108 -14.03 15.85 -7.64
CA CYS A 108 -13.48 17.17 -7.24
C CYS A 108 -12.48 17.70 -8.28
N VAL A 109 -11.59 16.83 -8.79
CA VAL A 109 -10.64 17.22 -9.85
C VAL A 109 -11.35 17.62 -11.14
N LEU A 110 -12.39 16.90 -11.56
CA LEU A 110 -13.17 17.22 -12.76
C LEU A 110 -13.94 18.53 -12.63
N LEU A 111 -14.48 18.83 -11.46
CA LEU A 111 -15.22 20.06 -11.19
C LEU A 111 -14.30 21.28 -11.03
N ARG A 112 -12.99 21.11 -10.92
CA ARG A 112 -12.02 22.19 -10.67
C ARG A 112 -12.46 23.09 -9.52
N ILE A 113 -12.82 22.48 -8.39
CA ILE A 113 -13.28 23.21 -7.20
C ILE A 113 -12.04 23.84 -6.56
N ASP A 114 -11.77 25.12 -6.86
CA ASP A 114 -10.63 25.87 -6.35
C ASP A 114 -11.00 26.71 -5.11
N VAL A 115 -11.67 26.10 -4.14
CA VAL A 115 -12.00 26.81 -2.88
C VAL A 115 -10.88 26.55 -1.87
N VAL A 116 -9.86 27.40 -1.92
CA VAL A 116 -8.71 27.35 -1.00
C VAL A 116 -9.01 28.17 0.26
N ARG A 117 -8.92 27.54 1.43
CA ARG A 117 -8.99 28.21 2.73
C ARG A 117 -7.79 27.82 3.58
N PHE A 118 -7.04 28.80 4.06
CA PHE A 118 -5.78 28.58 4.79
C PHE A 118 -4.71 27.77 4.02
N GLY A 119 -4.65 27.90 2.70
CA GLY A 119 -3.67 27.19 1.87
C GLY A 119 -4.02 25.73 1.58
N VAL A 120 -5.19 25.23 2.01
CA VAL A 120 -5.68 23.87 1.77
C VAL A 120 -7.03 23.93 1.07
N GLY A 121 -7.23 23.09 0.05
CA GLY A 121 -8.54 22.95 -0.61
C GLY A 121 -9.56 22.34 0.35
N ILE A 122 -10.79 22.87 0.37
CA ILE A 122 -11.86 22.34 1.21
C ILE A 122 -12.16 20.88 0.86
N GLU A 123 -12.07 20.52 -0.41
CA GLU A 123 -12.21 19.15 -0.92
C GLU A 123 -11.23 18.18 -0.27
N SER A 124 -9.97 18.59 -0.08
CA SER A 124 -8.95 17.77 0.57
C SER A 124 -9.28 17.52 2.04
N LEU A 125 -9.84 18.53 2.72
CA LEU A 125 -10.27 18.40 4.11
C LEU A 125 -11.48 17.44 4.23
N VAL A 126 -12.44 17.53 3.31
CA VAL A 126 -13.60 16.63 3.24
C VAL A 126 -13.13 15.19 3.02
N LEU A 127 -12.22 14.96 2.07
CA LEU A 127 -11.64 13.63 1.80
C LEU A 127 -10.92 13.08 3.03
N LEU A 128 -10.14 13.90 3.73
CA LEU A 128 -9.44 13.50 4.95
C LEU A 128 -10.43 13.09 6.06
N ILE A 129 -11.49 13.88 6.27
CA ILE A 129 -12.51 13.57 7.28
C ILE A 129 -13.23 12.25 6.92
N LEU A 130 -13.63 12.08 5.66
CA LEU A 130 -14.27 10.85 5.19
C LEU A 130 -13.34 9.65 5.31
N TYR A 131 -12.05 9.80 5.01
CA TYR A 131 -11.06 8.76 5.21
C TYR A 131 -10.95 8.35 6.68
N ILE A 132 -10.82 9.32 7.60
CA ILE A 132 -10.72 9.04 9.04
C ILE A 132 -11.99 8.35 9.57
N LEU A 133 -13.16 8.82 9.16
CA LEU A 133 -14.44 8.20 9.55
C LEU A 133 -14.60 6.80 8.97
N GLY A 134 -14.25 6.63 7.70
CA GLY A 134 -14.29 5.34 7.03
C GLY A 134 -13.32 4.32 7.67
N MET A 135 -12.08 4.74 7.93
CA MET A 135 -11.12 3.89 8.63
C MET A 135 -11.58 3.50 10.04
N ARG A 136 -12.24 4.41 10.76
CA ARG A 136 -12.86 4.05 12.07
C ARG A 136 -13.93 2.97 11.93
N LEU A 137 -14.71 2.99 10.86
CA LEU A 137 -15.72 1.95 10.60
C LEU A 137 -15.05 0.61 10.27
N VAL A 138 -14.02 0.62 9.40
CA VAL A 138 -13.23 -0.57 9.06
C VAL A 138 -12.62 -1.19 10.32
N PHE A 139 -11.92 -0.39 11.14
CA PHE A 139 -11.32 -0.88 12.39
C PHE A 139 -12.34 -1.47 13.36
N ARG A 140 -13.51 -0.85 13.51
CA ARG A 140 -14.57 -1.40 14.37
C ARG A 140 -15.09 -2.75 13.88
N GLN A 141 -15.20 -2.93 12.58
CA GLN A 141 -15.65 -4.20 11.99
C GLN A 141 -14.59 -5.29 12.18
N GLU A 142 -13.32 -4.97 11.94
CA GLU A 142 -12.21 -5.92 12.15
C GLU A 142 -12.07 -6.35 13.60
N ASP A 143 -12.22 -5.43 14.57
CA ASP A 143 -12.15 -5.74 16.00
C ASP A 143 -13.25 -6.73 16.41
N MET A 144 -14.44 -6.62 15.84
CA MET A 144 -15.53 -7.57 16.12
C MET A 144 -15.24 -8.96 15.56
N THR A 145 -14.72 -9.02 14.34
CA THR A 145 -14.34 -10.28 13.68
C THR A 145 -13.14 -10.93 14.37
N ARG A 146 -12.18 -10.14 14.81
CA ARG A 146 -10.98 -10.58 15.54
C ARG A 146 -11.31 -11.21 16.88
N ARG A 147 -12.19 -10.61 17.67
CA ARG A 147 -12.64 -11.16 18.96
C ARG A 147 -13.33 -12.52 18.81
N GLN A 148 -14.04 -12.74 17.70
CA GLN A 148 -14.64 -14.03 17.38
C GLN A 148 -13.59 -15.10 17.04
N LEU A 149 -12.51 -14.71 16.32
CA LEU A 149 -11.42 -15.60 15.96
C LEU A 149 -10.48 -15.89 17.14
N GLU A 150 -10.19 -14.92 17.99
CA GLU A 150 -9.36 -15.10 19.19
C GLU A 150 -9.99 -16.11 20.17
N HIS A 151 -11.33 -16.12 20.30
CA HIS A 151 -12.02 -17.16 21.08
C HIS A 151 -11.81 -18.59 20.52
N GLN A 152 -11.67 -18.73 19.21
CA GLN A 152 -11.38 -20.03 18.57
C GLN A 152 -9.89 -20.42 18.63
N VAL A 153 -8.97 -19.45 18.59
CA VAL A 153 -7.52 -19.68 18.62
C VAL A 153 -7.02 -19.98 20.02
N VAL A 154 -7.57 -19.33 21.06
CA VAL A 154 -7.22 -19.61 22.47
C VAL A 154 -7.54 -21.09 22.83
N VAL A 155 -8.57 -21.67 22.26
CA VAL A 155 -8.88 -23.10 22.44
C VAL A 155 -7.84 -24.00 21.75
N LYS A 156 -7.16 -23.52 20.69
CA LYS A 156 -6.18 -24.29 19.91
C LYS A 156 -4.72 -24.11 20.39
N SER A 157 -4.38 -22.98 21.00
CA SER A 157 -3.01 -22.70 21.48
C SER A 157 -2.67 -23.34 22.84
N ILE A 158 -3.66 -23.87 23.54
CA ILE A 158 -3.44 -24.71 24.76
C ILE A 158 -2.80 -26.06 24.41
N ALA A 159 -2.80 -26.43 23.12
CA ALA A 159 -2.34 -27.75 22.64
C ALA A 159 -0.86 -27.77 22.13
N ASP A 160 -0.19 -26.64 21.94
CA ASP A 160 1.18 -26.62 21.41
C ASP A 160 2.06 -25.57 22.14
N PRO A 161 2.99 -26.01 23.02
CA PRO A 161 3.92 -25.09 23.70
C PRO A 161 4.95 -24.56 22.71
N GLU A 162 5.05 -23.23 22.59
CA GLU A 162 6.07 -22.54 21.79
C GLU A 162 7.49 -22.99 22.20
N GLN A 163 8.28 -23.41 21.19
CA GLN A 163 9.70 -23.68 21.38
C GLN A 163 10.46 -22.41 21.77
N PRO A 164 11.38 -22.46 22.75
CA PRO A 164 12.16 -21.31 23.16
C PRO A 164 13.14 -20.93 22.05
N SER A 165 12.83 -19.85 21.34
CA SER A 165 13.73 -19.23 20.37
C SER A 165 14.84 -18.48 21.11
N MET A 166 16.11 -18.68 20.71
CA MET A 166 17.29 -18.01 21.24
C MET A 166 17.14 -16.48 21.13
N GLU A 167 16.87 -15.79 22.22
CA GLU A 167 16.62 -14.34 22.30
C GLU A 167 17.72 -13.49 21.66
N GLY A 168 18.97 -13.91 21.74
CA GLY A 168 20.11 -13.18 21.17
C GLY A 168 20.12 -13.16 19.64
N SER A 169 19.71 -14.25 18.99
CA SER A 169 19.59 -14.32 17.52
C SER A 169 18.47 -13.45 17.02
N ARG A 170 17.31 -13.48 17.68
CA ARG A 170 16.10 -12.69 17.33
C ARG A 170 16.37 -11.18 17.38
N ARG A 171 17.11 -10.71 18.41
CA ARG A 171 17.47 -9.29 18.54
C ARG A 171 18.41 -8.81 17.42
N ASN A 172 19.38 -9.63 17.04
CA ASN A 172 20.30 -9.31 15.94
C ASN A 172 19.60 -9.29 14.58
N GLU A 173 18.69 -10.23 14.35
CA GLU A 173 17.87 -10.25 13.14
C GLU A 173 16.93 -9.04 13.05
N LEU A 174 16.26 -8.67 14.14
CA LEU A 174 15.41 -7.49 14.21
C LEU A 174 16.21 -6.23 13.88
N ARG A 175 17.41 -6.09 14.50
CA ARG A 175 18.29 -4.95 14.21
C ARG A 175 18.70 -4.88 12.75
N ARG A 176 19.04 -6.02 12.12
CA ARG A 176 19.37 -6.08 10.68
C ARG A 176 18.15 -5.69 9.81
N ALA A 177 16.96 -6.19 10.14
CA ALA A 177 15.74 -5.87 9.43
C ALA A 177 15.40 -4.37 9.56
N MET A 178 15.51 -3.79 10.76
CA MET A 178 15.30 -2.36 10.98
C MET A 178 16.31 -1.49 10.20
N TRP A 179 17.60 -1.85 10.20
CA TRP A 179 18.61 -1.16 9.42
C TRP A 179 18.33 -1.27 7.92
N GLY A 180 17.98 -2.45 7.43
CA GLY A 180 17.63 -2.66 6.02
C GLY A 180 16.39 -1.86 5.62
N PHE A 181 15.38 -1.78 6.49
CA PHE A 181 14.19 -0.96 6.29
C PHE A 181 14.53 0.54 6.24
N SER A 182 15.31 1.04 7.20
CA SER A 182 15.73 2.44 7.25
C SER A 182 16.57 2.86 6.03
N ILE A 183 17.51 2.01 5.60
CA ILE A 183 18.32 2.26 4.40
C ILE A 183 17.43 2.27 3.15
N GLY A 184 16.48 1.33 3.05
CA GLY A 184 15.52 1.29 1.96
C GLY A 184 14.65 2.54 1.89
N THR A 185 14.12 2.98 3.03
CA THR A 185 13.36 4.23 3.14
C THR A 185 14.18 5.44 2.69
N LEU A 186 15.43 5.56 3.18
CA LEU A 186 16.33 6.65 2.77
C LEU A 186 16.63 6.62 1.27
N ALA A 187 16.84 5.44 0.70
CA ALA A 187 17.04 5.29 -0.75
C ALA A 187 15.80 5.72 -1.55
N LEU A 188 14.59 5.44 -1.07
CA LEU A 188 13.34 5.90 -1.69
C LEU A 188 13.16 7.41 -1.57
N LEU A 189 13.51 8.02 -0.44
CA LEU A 189 13.47 9.47 -0.26
C LEU A 189 14.34 10.21 -1.30
N ILE A 190 15.39 9.58 -1.81
CA ILE A 190 16.24 10.11 -2.87
C ILE A 190 15.70 9.75 -4.25
N ALA A 191 15.27 8.50 -4.43
CA ALA A 191 14.89 7.98 -5.76
C ALA A 191 13.53 8.50 -6.25
N ALA A 192 12.57 8.74 -5.33
CA ALA A 192 11.24 9.21 -5.70
C ALA A 192 11.25 10.64 -6.29
N PRO A 193 11.94 11.64 -5.72
CA PRO A 193 12.07 12.95 -6.35
C PRO A 193 12.74 12.89 -7.73
N ILE A 194 13.74 12.01 -7.89
CA ILE A 194 14.42 11.82 -9.19
C ILE A 194 13.44 11.24 -10.21
N LEU A 195 12.61 10.27 -9.83
CA LEU A 195 11.58 9.71 -10.70
C LEU A 195 10.57 10.78 -11.12
N ALA A 196 10.03 11.56 -10.17
CA ALA A 196 9.07 12.62 -10.43
C ALA A 196 9.66 13.69 -11.37
N TRP A 197 10.88 14.14 -11.10
CA TRP A 197 11.59 15.09 -11.96
C TRP A 197 11.80 14.53 -13.37
N SER A 198 12.29 13.30 -13.49
CA SER A 198 12.52 12.65 -14.78
C SER A 198 11.22 12.48 -15.58
N ALA A 199 10.12 12.12 -14.91
CA ALA A 199 8.81 11.98 -15.52
C ALA A 199 8.28 13.34 -16.04
N GLY A 200 8.44 14.41 -15.25
CA GLY A 200 8.11 15.77 -15.68
C GLY A 200 8.89 16.19 -16.93
N ARG A 201 10.21 15.93 -16.94
CA ARG A 201 11.05 16.22 -18.11
C ARG A 201 10.64 15.43 -19.37
N ILE A 202 10.28 14.15 -19.20
CA ILE A 202 9.77 13.33 -20.31
C ILE A 202 8.47 13.93 -20.85
N ALA A 203 7.55 14.37 -19.97
CA ALA A 203 6.31 15.01 -20.39
C ALA A 203 6.58 16.29 -21.21
N GLU A 204 7.45 17.16 -20.71
CA GLU A 204 7.82 18.41 -21.41
C GLU A 204 8.47 18.14 -22.77
N GLU A 205 9.44 17.24 -22.85
CA GLU A 205 10.24 16.98 -24.04
C GLU A 205 9.50 16.16 -25.11
N SER A 206 8.60 15.24 -24.68
CA SER A 206 7.83 14.39 -25.61
C SER A 206 6.54 15.03 -26.10
N GLY A 207 6.05 16.08 -25.42
CA GLY A 207 4.71 16.65 -25.66
C GLY A 207 3.56 15.77 -25.19
N ILE A 208 3.86 14.65 -24.49
CA ILE A 208 2.86 13.78 -23.87
C ILE A 208 2.40 14.45 -22.57
N THR A 209 1.11 14.38 -22.27
CA THR A 209 0.57 15.00 -21.05
C THR A 209 1.21 14.42 -19.78
N ALA A 210 1.49 15.30 -18.81
CA ALA A 210 2.06 14.89 -17.51
C ALA A 210 1.15 13.86 -16.79
N THR A 211 -0.18 14.01 -16.90
CA THR A 211 -1.16 13.05 -16.40
C THR A 211 -0.93 11.66 -17.00
N PHE A 212 -0.73 11.54 -18.33
CA PHE A 212 -0.51 10.24 -18.96
C PHE A 212 0.82 9.61 -18.53
N ILE A 213 1.89 10.39 -18.43
CA ILE A 213 3.18 9.91 -17.92
C ILE A 213 3.05 9.43 -16.46
N GLY A 214 2.36 10.21 -15.61
CA GLY A 214 2.05 9.81 -14.22
C GLY A 214 1.28 8.50 -14.16
N THR A 215 0.18 8.41 -14.88
CA THR A 215 -0.71 7.24 -14.87
C THR A 215 -0.05 5.97 -15.43
N SER A 216 0.80 6.10 -16.43
CA SER A 216 1.42 4.94 -17.10
C SER A 216 2.80 4.61 -16.54
N LEU A 217 3.79 5.46 -16.78
CA LEU A 217 5.18 5.13 -16.46
C LEU A 217 5.48 5.21 -14.96
N VAL A 218 5.01 6.26 -14.30
CA VAL A 218 5.30 6.47 -12.88
C VAL A 218 4.52 5.45 -12.06
N ALA A 219 3.21 5.39 -12.21
CA ALA A 219 2.35 4.50 -11.46
C ALA A 219 2.73 3.02 -11.61
N ILE A 220 2.97 2.54 -12.83
CA ILE A 220 3.41 1.14 -13.01
C ILE A 220 4.75 0.91 -12.30
N THR A 221 5.70 1.86 -12.38
CA THR A 221 7.01 1.71 -11.76
C THR A 221 6.93 1.67 -10.22
N THR A 222 6.09 2.49 -9.63
CA THR A 222 5.91 2.56 -8.18
C THR A 222 5.12 1.37 -7.64
N SER A 223 4.12 0.86 -8.39
CA SER A 223 3.29 -0.28 -7.97
C SER A 223 3.88 -1.67 -8.27
N LEU A 224 5.09 -1.75 -8.85
CA LEU A 224 5.75 -3.05 -9.04
C LEU A 224 6.06 -3.80 -7.73
N PRO A 225 6.42 -3.16 -6.60
CA PRO A 225 6.56 -3.85 -5.32
C PRO A 225 5.28 -4.56 -4.86
N GLU A 226 4.12 -3.90 -5.00
CA GLU A 226 2.80 -4.48 -4.68
C GLU A 226 2.51 -5.72 -5.52
N LEU A 227 2.77 -5.66 -6.83
CA LEU A 227 2.60 -6.81 -7.73
C LEU A 227 3.45 -8.01 -7.27
N VAL A 228 4.71 -7.78 -6.91
CA VAL A 228 5.62 -8.84 -6.45
C VAL A 228 5.14 -9.45 -5.14
N VAL A 229 4.67 -8.61 -4.20
CA VAL A 229 4.15 -9.06 -2.90
C VAL A 229 2.87 -9.86 -3.09
N SER A 230 1.92 -9.36 -3.88
CA SER A 230 0.64 -10.04 -4.15
C SER A 230 0.85 -11.41 -4.80
N ILE A 231 1.73 -11.52 -5.81
CA ILE A 231 2.07 -12.81 -6.42
C ILE A 231 2.72 -13.76 -5.40
N SER A 232 3.59 -13.26 -4.56
CA SER A 232 4.27 -14.06 -3.52
C SER A 232 3.28 -14.56 -2.48
N ALA A 233 2.36 -13.71 -2.03
CA ALA A 233 1.30 -14.06 -1.08
C ALA A 233 0.40 -15.19 -1.62
N ILE A 234 0.00 -15.12 -2.89
CA ILE A 234 -0.81 -16.16 -3.51
C ILE A 234 -0.06 -17.49 -3.61
N ARG A 235 1.24 -17.46 -3.95
CA ARG A 235 2.06 -18.67 -3.99
C ARG A 235 2.14 -19.37 -2.64
N LEU A 236 2.17 -18.57 -1.56
CA LEU A 236 2.17 -19.06 -0.18
C LEU A 236 0.76 -19.45 0.33
N GLY A 237 -0.30 -19.19 -0.42
CA GLY A 237 -1.68 -19.45 -0.02
C GLY A 237 -2.26 -18.41 0.93
N ALA A 238 -1.60 -17.27 1.10
CA ALA A 238 -2.05 -16.15 1.93
C ALA A 238 -2.91 -15.17 1.10
N PHE A 239 -4.13 -15.59 0.78
CA PHE A 239 -5.02 -14.84 -0.14
C PHE A 239 -5.45 -13.49 0.42
N ASP A 240 -5.69 -13.41 1.73
CA ASP A 240 -6.05 -12.13 2.39
C ASP A 240 -4.93 -11.10 2.26
N LEU A 241 -3.67 -11.54 2.34
CA LEU A 241 -2.50 -10.69 2.15
C LEU A 241 -2.30 -10.24 0.69
N ALA A 242 -2.83 -11.00 -0.26
CA ALA A 242 -2.72 -10.66 -1.68
C ALA A 242 -3.77 -9.63 -2.14
N VAL A 243 -4.89 -9.54 -1.43
CA VAL A 243 -6.04 -8.68 -1.75
C VAL A 243 -6.07 -7.42 -0.87
N GLY A 244 -5.63 -7.51 0.38
CA GLY A 244 -5.54 -6.39 1.34
C GLY A 244 -4.31 -5.60 1.20
#